data_0b71155a22117b2987e9ba6bd7a57cad
#
_entry.id   0b71155a22117b2987e9ba6bd7a57cad
#
_cell.length_a   1.000
_cell.length_b   1.000
_cell.length_c   1.000
_cell.angle_alpha   90.00
_cell.angle_beta   90.00
_cell.angle_gamma   90.00
#
_symmetry.space_group_name_H-M   'P 1'
#
loop_
_entity.id
_entity.type
_entity.pdbx_description
1 polymer ?
#
loop_
_entity_poly.entity_id
_entity_poly.type
_entity_poly.pdbx_seq_one_letter_code
_entity_poly.pdbx_strand_id
1 'polypeptide(L)'
;MEQQHVDFGFGCMRLPLFHPDDPVSFDYDKIEALFDAFLAQGFTYFDTAYTYHGYHGEEAVRKALVERYPRDRFRLATKLPLRDLKSKEDLERIFSEQLQNCGVTFFDCYLLHNMGTNVYEKCRQLEVFDFAVRKKAEGKIRKVGMSFHDMPALLDEILAQYGDKLDFLQLQVNYVDWDQPNVESRRCLEIARKYQKPVIVMEPCKGGTLVRLPAEAQDLLRQARPEASNASWAMRFAASQPGVVCVLSGMNTLEQVADNANTFRHFEPITPEDLAVIQKATAVIEQNTPIPCTGCGYCTHGCPKDIAIPQYFALYNNLSRTTGSFSSQAVYYNNIALRHGKASDCIGCKQCERACPQHLEVTAFLKDVVEAIEKRPFLPSSPQPKADA
;
A
#
# COMPACT_ATOMS: atom_id res chain seq x y z
N MET A 1 10.27 -3.53 29.38
CA MET A 1 10.33 -3.68 27.92
C MET A 1 10.68 -2.32 27.37
N GLU A 2 11.79 -2.16 26.69
CA GLU A 2 12.12 -0.91 26.02
C GLU A 2 10.99 -0.58 25.02
N GLN A 3 10.50 0.64 25.09
CA GLN A 3 9.44 1.12 24.23
C GLN A 3 9.99 1.12 22.79
N GLN A 4 9.44 0.26 21.92
CA GLN A 4 9.87 0.16 20.52
C GLN A 4 9.65 1.53 19.85
N HIS A 5 10.73 2.20 19.46
CA HIS A 5 10.63 3.44 18.70
C HIS A 5 10.17 3.10 17.28
N VAL A 6 8.94 3.50 16.94
CA VAL A 6 8.40 3.38 15.59
C VAL A 6 8.47 4.76 14.94
N ASP A 7 9.11 4.82 13.79
CA ASP A 7 9.25 6.05 13.00
C ASP A 7 7.96 6.38 12.25
N PHE A 8 7.85 7.63 11.82
CA PHE A 8 6.72 8.10 11.01
C PHE A 8 7.22 8.68 9.70
N GLY A 9 6.58 8.32 8.58
CA GLY A 9 7.00 8.72 7.25
C GLY A 9 5.89 9.41 6.45
N PHE A 10 6.28 10.36 5.62
CA PHE A 10 5.41 11.06 4.68
C PHE A 10 5.30 10.30 3.37
N GLY A 11 4.11 9.76 3.05
CA GLY A 11 3.81 9.10 1.78
C GLY A 11 3.44 10.13 0.70
N CYS A 12 4.26 10.24 -0.34
CA CYS A 12 4.11 11.25 -1.40
C CYS A 12 3.16 10.84 -2.56
N MET A 13 2.38 9.77 -2.40
CA MET A 13 1.46 9.30 -3.44
C MET A 13 0.22 10.20 -3.62
N ARG A 14 -0.13 11.01 -2.61
CA ARG A 14 -1.33 11.85 -2.59
C ARG A 14 -1.00 13.32 -2.32
N LEU A 15 0.03 13.83 -2.99
CA LEU A 15 0.39 15.26 -2.90
C LEU A 15 -0.76 16.15 -3.39
N PRO A 16 -0.97 17.32 -2.78
CA PRO A 16 -1.99 18.28 -3.21
C PRO A 16 -1.87 18.67 -4.67
N LEU A 17 -3.00 18.68 -5.37
CA LEU A 17 -3.13 19.08 -6.76
C LEU A 17 -4.16 20.22 -6.86
N PHE A 18 -3.97 21.16 -7.80
CA PHE A 18 -4.98 22.17 -8.14
C PHE A 18 -6.19 21.54 -8.82
N HIS A 19 -5.94 20.53 -9.67
CA HIS A 19 -6.96 19.78 -10.41
C HIS A 19 -6.80 18.29 -10.13
N PRO A 20 -7.72 17.64 -9.41
CA PRO A 20 -7.60 16.23 -9.02
C PRO A 20 -7.44 15.24 -10.19
N ASP A 21 -7.99 15.60 -11.36
CA ASP A 21 -7.92 14.78 -12.58
C ASP A 21 -6.63 14.99 -13.39
N ASP A 22 -5.84 16.01 -13.05
CA ASP A 22 -4.54 16.28 -13.65
C ASP A 22 -3.41 15.94 -12.68
N PRO A 23 -2.75 14.79 -12.86
CA PRO A 23 -1.75 14.28 -11.92
C PRO A 23 -0.49 15.13 -11.80
N VAL A 24 -0.31 16.13 -12.67
CA VAL A 24 0.85 17.03 -12.68
C VAL A 24 0.51 18.46 -12.26
N SER A 25 -0.74 18.75 -11.93
CA SER A 25 -1.19 20.06 -11.45
C SER A 25 -0.83 20.32 -9.98
N PHE A 26 0.42 20.17 -9.60
CA PHE A 26 0.89 20.28 -8.22
C PHE A 26 0.63 21.65 -7.59
N ASP A 27 0.01 21.68 -6.43
CA ASP A 27 -0.11 22.85 -5.55
C ASP A 27 1.16 22.92 -4.67
N TYR A 28 2.24 23.48 -5.24
CA TYR A 28 3.54 23.51 -4.57
C TYR A 28 3.50 24.26 -3.26
N ASP A 29 2.74 25.34 -3.16
CA ASP A 29 2.62 26.13 -1.91
C ASP A 29 2.10 25.26 -0.77
N LYS A 30 1.09 24.44 -1.04
CA LYS A 30 0.58 23.47 -0.05
C LYS A 30 1.54 22.33 0.21
N ILE A 31 2.18 21.76 -0.81
CA ILE A 31 3.12 20.65 -0.64
C ILE A 31 4.30 21.10 0.23
N GLU A 32 4.84 22.29 -0.04
CA GLU A 32 5.95 22.88 0.72
C GLU A 32 5.55 23.11 2.17
N ALA A 33 4.38 23.71 2.42
CA ALA A 33 3.86 23.91 3.77
C ALA A 33 3.69 22.59 4.56
N LEU A 34 3.23 21.52 3.89
CA LEU A 34 3.10 20.19 4.50
C LEU A 34 4.47 19.59 4.86
N PHE A 35 5.45 19.69 3.96
CA PHE A 35 6.79 19.17 4.19
C PHE A 35 7.51 19.94 5.29
N ASP A 36 7.36 21.28 5.31
CA ASP A 36 7.91 22.15 6.35
C ASP A 36 7.32 21.80 7.72
N ALA A 37 5.99 21.63 7.79
CA ALA A 37 5.32 21.25 9.03
C ALA A 37 5.76 19.86 9.50
N PHE A 38 5.94 18.90 8.61
CA PHE A 38 6.39 17.55 8.93
C PHE A 38 7.83 17.52 9.48
N LEU A 39 8.75 18.21 8.81
CA LEU A 39 10.14 18.35 9.24
C LEU A 39 10.26 19.12 10.57
N ALA A 40 9.42 20.15 10.79
CA ALA A 40 9.37 20.90 12.04
C ALA A 40 8.94 20.04 13.24
N GLN A 41 8.17 18.96 13.00
CA GLN A 41 7.82 17.96 14.03
C GLN A 41 8.93 16.96 14.34
N GLY A 42 10.07 17.01 13.61
CA GLY A 42 11.23 16.15 13.82
C GLY A 42 11.21 14.85 12.99
N PHE A 43 10.21 14.62 12.16
CA PHE A 43 10.16 13.47 11.26
C PHE A 43 10.87 13.75 9.95
N THR A 44 11.53 12.74 9.38
CA THR A 44 12.46 12.97 8.27
C THR A 44 12.28 12.03 7.08
N TYR A 45 11.45 10.99 7.19
CA TYR A 45 11.30 9.96 6.16
C TYR A 45 10.22 10.35 5.13
N PHE A 46 10.62 10.44 3.86
CA PHE A 46 9.74 10.71 2.71
C PHE A 46 9.75 9.53 1.76
N ASP A 47 8.56 9.08 1.34
CA ASP A 47 8.36 7.89 0.49
C ASP A 47 7.68 8.29 -0.81
N THR A 48 8.41 8.27 -1.93
CA THR A 48 7.90 8.49 -3.28
C THR A 48 8.05 7.23 -4.14
N ALA A 49 7.71 7.31 -5.41
CA ALA A 49 7.96 6.28 -6.40
C ALA A 49 8.01 6.87 -7.82
N TYR A 50 8.72 6.20 -8.71
CA TYR A 50 8.84 6.57 -10.12
C TYR A 50 7.49 6.76 -10.82
N THR A 51 6.51 5.92 -10.52
CA THR A 51 5.20 5.91 -11.17
C THR A 51 4.16 6.86 -10.55
N TYR A 52 4.49 7.53 -9.44
CA TYR A 52 3.53 8.40 -8.78
C TYR A 52 3.26 9.65 -9.62
N HIS A 53 2.00 10.14 -9.54
CA HIS A 53 1.57 11.35 -10.24
C HIS A 53 1.91 11.35 -11.75
N GLY A 54 1.60 10.24 -12.43
CA GLY A 54 1.87 10.13 -13.86
C GLY A 54 3.37 10.21 -14.21
N TYR A 55 4.25 9.67 -13.35
CA TYR A 55 5.71 9.69 -13.46
C TYR A 55 6.39 11.04 -13.13
N HIS A 56 5.68 11.97 -12.48
CA HIS A 56 6.22 13.27 -12.06
C HIS A 56 6.35 13.44 -10.54
N GLY A 57 6.02 12.39 -9.76
CA GLY A 57 6.09 12.45 -8.30
C GLY A 57 7.50 12.66 -7.75
N GLU A 58 8.53 12.12 -8.40
CA GLU A 58 9.93 12.31 -8.02
C GLU A 58 10.39 13.76 -8.27
N GLU A 59 10.01 14.36 -9.39
CA GLU A 59 10.29 15.77 -9.71
C GLU A 59 9.59 16.72 -8.72
N ALA A 60 8.34 16.39 -8.33
CA ALA A 60 7.60 17.17 -7.34
C ALA A 60 8.29 17.15 -5.97
N VAL A 61 8.76 15.97 -5.52
CA VAL A 61 9.53 15.84 -4.27
C VAL A 61 10.88 16.55 -4.39
N ARG A 62 11.56 16.49 -5.53
CA ARG A 62 12.78 17.26 -5.76
C ARG A 62 12.54 18.74 -5.50
N LYS A 63 11.54 19.34 -6.14
CA LYS A 63 11.25 20.76 -6.05
C LYS A 63 10.83 21.18 -4.65
N ALA A 64 9.89 20.43 -4.02
CA ALA A 64 9.33 20.80 -2.73
C ALA A 64 10.20 20.44 -1.52
N LEU A 65 11.16 19.51 -1.65
CA LEU A 65 12.00 19.03 -0.56
C LEU A 65 13.48 19.19 -0.84
N VAL A 66 13.99 18.52 -1.90
CA VAL A 66 15.43 18.34 -2.10
C VAL A 66 16.15 19.66 -2.44
N GLU A 67 15.51 20.54 -3.22
CA GLU A 67 16.06 21.86 -3.57
C GLU A 67 15.97 22.88 -2.42
N ARG A 68 15.17 22.59 -1.35
CA ARG A 68 14.91 23.52 -0.24
C ARG A 68 15.68 23.17 1.03
N TYR A 69 16.04 21.90 1.21
CA TYR A 69 16.66 21.43 2.45
C TYR A 69 18.02 20.75 2.22
N PRO A 70 18.99 20.92 3.14
CA PRO A 70 20.21 20.13 3.13
C PRO A 70 19.93 18.63 3.14
N ARG A 71 20.74 17.86 2.42
CA ARG A 71 20.51 16.42 2.18
C ARG A 71 20.48 15.58 3.45
N ASP A 72 21.10 16.00 4.50
CA ASP A 72 21.13 15.33 5.83
C ASP A 72 19.88 15.59 6.69
N ARG A 73 19.00 16.51 6.26
CA ARG A 73 17.76 16.84 6.98
C ARG A 73 16.62 15.89 6.69
N PHE A 74 16.73 15.05 5.70
CA PHE A 74 15.67 14.10 5.30
C PHE A 74 16.25 12.77 4.82
N ARG A 75 15.42 11.72 4.94
CA ARG A 75 15.62 10.40 4.35
C ARG A 75 14.64 10.25 3.20
N LEU A 76 15.15 9.89 2.03
CA LEU A 76 14.35 9.74 0.81
C LEU A 76 14.30 8.29 0.37
N ALA A 77 13.07 7.80 0.16
CA ALA A 77 12.78 6.52 -0.45
C ALA A 77 12.15 6.71 -1.83
N THR A 78 12.61 5.94 -2.82
CA THR A 78 11.89 5.75 -4.09
C THR A 78 11.87 4.28 -4.48
N LYS A 79 11.20 3.95 -5.59
CA LYS A 79 10.90 2.57 -5.94
C LYS A 79 11.15 2.28 -7.42
N LEU A 80 11.84 1.19 -7.73
CA LEU A 80 12.04 0.67 -9.06
C LEU A 80 10.73 0.13 -9.65
N PRO A 81 10.22 0.63 -10.77
CA PRO A 81 8.94 0.24 -11.33
C PRO A 81 9.04 -1.11 -12.06
N LEU A 82 8.91 -2.21 -11.32
CA LEU A 82 9.10 -3.58 -11.83
C LEU A 82 8.25 -3.92 -13.05
N ARG A 83 7.05 -3.33 -13.17
CA ARG A 83 6.17 -3.55 -14.30
C ARG A 83 6.71 -3.00 -15.61
N ASP A 84 7.43 -1.87 -15.53
CA ASP A 84 7.89 -1.12 -16.68
C ASP A 84 9.21 -1.67 -17.28
N LEU A 85 9.89 -2.56 -16.52
CA LEU A 85 11.12 -3.21 -16.97
C LEU A 85 10.84 -4.13 -18.17
N LYS A 86 11.64 -4.01 -19.22
CA LYS A 86 11.62 -4.86 -20.41
C LYS A 86 12.93 -5.62 -20.58
N SER A 87 14.06 -5.04 -20.15
CA SER A 87 15.38 -5.61 -20.27
C SER A 87 16.29 -5.24 -19.09
N LYS A 88 17.49 -5.78 -19.01
CA LYS A 88 18.49 -5.43 -17.97
C LYS A 88 19.02 -3.99 -18.14
N GLU A 89 19.04 -3.45 -19.34
CA GLU A 89 19.44 -2.07 -19.63
C GLU A 89 18.49 -1.06 -18.99
N ASP A 90 17.18 -1.41 -18.88
CA ASP A 90 16.20 -0.57 -18.20
C ASP A 90 16.52 -0.35 -16.72
N LEU A 91 17.17 -1.30 -16.06
CA LEU A 91 17.55 -1.17 -14.65
C LEU A 91 18.49 0.03 -14.43
N GLU A 92 19.54 0.13 -15.25
CA GLU A 92 20.52 1.23 -15.15
C GLU A 92 19.92 2.55 -15.61
N ARG A 93 19.17 2.54 -16.71
CA ARG A 93 18.52 3.73 -17.27
C ARG A 93 17.54 4.33 -16.26
N ILE A 94 16.57 3.54 -15.79
CA ILE A 94 15.55 4.01 -14.85
C ILE A 94 16.18 4.47 -13.53
N PHE A 95 17.15 3.73 -12.99
CA PHE A 95 17.83 4.14 -11.77
C PHE A 95 18.55 5.50 -11.92
N SER A 96 19.19 5.72 -13.07
CA SER A 96 19.84 6.99 -13.38
C SER A 96 18.83 8.14 -13.53
N GLU A 97 17.71 7.88 -14.21
CA GLU A 97 16.59 8.82 -14.33
C GLU A 97 16.02 9.19 -12.94
N GLN A 98 15.84 8.22 -12.05
CA GLN A 98 15.33 8.46 -10.69
C GLN A 98 16.27 9.35 -9.87
N LEU A 99 17.59 9.13 -9.95
CA LEU A 99 18.56 10.02 -9.29
C LEU A 99 18.44 11.45 -9.83
N GLN A 100 18.27 11.60 -11.15
CA GLN A 100 18.10 12.89 -11.80
C GLN A 100 16.75 13.54 -11.45
N ASN A 101 15.65 12.79 -11.52
CA ASN A 101 14.31 13.28 -11.19
C ASN A 101 14.24 13.78 -9.75
N CYS A 102 14.79 13.01 -8.81
CA CYS A 102 14.85 13.38 -7.40
C CYS A 102 15.93 14.43 -7.09
N GLY A 103 16.90 14.69 -7.99
CA GLY A 103 18.00 15.62 -7.76
C GLY A 103 18.97 15.17 -6.66
N VAL A 104 19.18 13.86 -6.49
CA VAL A 104 20.05 13.30 -5.45
C VAL A 104 21.13 12.40 -6.03
N THR A 105 22.19 12.15 -5.26
CA THR A 105 23.29 11.26 -5.64
C THR A 105 23.16 9.85 -5.07
N PHE A 106 22.26 9.66 -4.10
CA PHE A 106 21.95 8.38 -3.47
C PHE A 106 20.55 8.41 -2.85
N PHE A 107 19.96 7.22 -2.65
CA PHE A 107 18.72 7.00 -1.90
C PHE A 107 19.00 6.38 -0.53
N ASP A 108 18.28 6.84 0.50
CA ASP A 108 18.35 6.19 1.83
C ASP A 108 17.65 4.83 1.82
N CYS A 109 16.53 4.75 1.11
CA CYS A 109 15.79 3.50 0.88
C CYS A 109 15.43 3.37 -0.60
N TYR A 110 15.63 2.20 -1.15
CA TYR A 110 15.26 1.90 -2.53
C TYR A 110 14.49 0.60 -2.58
N LEU A 111 13.26 0.63 -3.10
CA LEU A 111 12.36 -0.50 -3.05
C LEU A 111 12.14 -1.12 -4.43
N LEU A 112 12.03 -2.44 -4.46
CA LEU A 112 11.47 -3.17 -5.58
C LEU A 112 9.95 -3.01 -5.54
N HIS A 113 9.36 -2.25 -6.50
CA HIS A 113 8.01 -1.71 -6.42
C HIS A 113 6.94 -2.72 -6.84
N ASN A 114 5.92 -2.91 -6.01
CA ASN A 114 4.77 -3.76 -6.33
C ASN A 114 5.16 -5.20 -6.70
N MET A 115 6.01 -5.80 -5.88
CA MET A 115 6.35 -7.22 -6.05
C MET A 115 5.11 -8.07 -5.87
N GLY A 116 4.89 -8.97 -6.81
CA GLY A 116 3.77 -9.89 -6.84
C GLY A 116 3.93 -10.89 -7.98
N THR A 117 3.00 -11.82 -8.09
CA THR A 117 3.00 -12.92 -9.10
C THR A 117 3.22 -12.41 -10.53
N ASN A 118 2.64 -11.25 -10.84
CA ASN A 118 2.68 -10.65 -12.19
C ASN A 118 4.07 -10.20 -12.66
N VAL A 119 5.01 -10.00 -11.74
CA VAL A 119 6.36 -9.49 -12.05
C VAL A 119 7.48 -10.38 -11.55
N TYR A 120 7.21 -11.31 -10.62
CA TYR A 120 8.25 -12.05 -9.91
C TYR A 120 9.16 -12.83 -10.85
N GLU A 121 8.62 -13.59 -11.80
CA GLU A 121 9.45 -14.37 -12.74
C GLU A 121 10.30 -13.46 -13.64
N LYS A 122 9.75 -12.35 -14.12
CA LYS A 122 10.50 -11.33 -14.86
C LYS A 122 11.63 -10.75 -14.00
N CYS A 123 11.38 -10.48 -12.73
CA CYS A 123 12.40 -9.96 -11.80
C CYS A 123 13.57 -10.93 -11.59
N ARG A 124 13.29 -12.24 -11.57
CA ARG A 124 14.32 -13.27 -11.52
C ARG A 124 15.18 -13.27 -12.77
N GLN A 125 14.56 -13.28 -13.95
CA GLN A 125 15.24 -13.28 -15.25
C GLN A 125 16.10 -12.03 -15.48
N LEU A 126 15.63 -10.87 -15.01
CA LEU A 126 16.35 -9.60 -15.11
C LEU A 126 17.36 -9.38 -13.97
N GLU A 127 17.45 -10.29 -12.98
CA GLU A 127 18.38 -10.21 -11.83
C GLU A 127 18.20 -8.92 -11.01
N VAL A 128 16.93 -8.51 -10.79
CA VAL A 128 16.58 -7.23 -10.16
C VAL A 128 17.14 -7.12 -8.73
N PHE A 129 17.13 -8.23 -7.97
CA PHE A 129 17.69 -8.26 -6.62
C PHE A 129 19.19 -8.02 -6.60
N ASP A 130 19.93 -8.65 -7.53
CA ASP A 130 21.38 -8.49 -7.66
C ASP A 130 21.74 -7.07 -8.11
N PHE A 131 20.94 -6.48 -9.00
CA PHE A 131 21.06 -5.09 -9.39
C PHE A 131 21.00 -4.16 -8.17
N ALA A 132 19.96 -4.30 -7.32
CA ALA A 132 19.80 -3.45 -6.14
C ALA A 132 20.97 -3.60 -5.15
N VAL A 133 21.46 -4.82 -4.94
CA VAL A 133 22.65 -5.09 -4.11
C VAL A 133 23.91 -4.44 -4.70
N ARG A 134 24.11 -4.49 -6.01
CA ARG A 134 25.24 -3.79 -6.66
C ARG A 134 25.16 -2.27 -6.42
N LYS A 135 23.98 -1.66 -6.62
CA LYS A 135 23.80 -0.22 -6.36
C LYS A 135 24.02 0.15 -4.88
N LYS A 136 23.70 -0.75 -3.96
CA LYS A 136 24.03 -0.60 -2.54
C LYS A 136 25.56 -0.65 -2.33
N ALA A 137 26.26 -1.59 -2.93
CA ALA A 137 27.72 -1.69 -2.85
C ALA A 137 28.42 -0.47 -3.47
N GLU A 138 27.86 0.14 -4.53
CA GLU A 138 28.30 1.40 -5.13
C GLU A 138 28.04 2.64 -4.25
N GLY A 139 27.35 2.49 -3.09
CA GLY A 139 26.99 3.60 -2.22
C GLY A 139 25.83 4.47 -2.74
N LYS A 140 25.14 4.02 -3.80
CA LYS A 140 23.99 4.72 -4.38
C LYS A 140 22.67 4.40 -3.68
N ILE A 141 22.61 3.34 -2.90
CA ILE A 141 21.49 2.91 -2.06
C ILE A 141 22.03 2.59 -0.67
N ARG A 142 21.38 3.10 0.39
CA ARG A 142 21.74 2.74 1.77
C ARG A 142 21.03 1.47 2.24
N LYS A 143 19.73 1.34 1.95
CA LYS A 143 18.90 0.17 2.30
C LYS A 143 18.06 -0.27 1.12
N VAL A 144 18.09 -1.57 0.81
CA VAL A 144 17.26 -2.19 -0.23
C VAL A 144 16.01 -2.76 0.42
N GLY A 145 14.84 -2.41 -0.11
CA GLY A 145 13.56 -2.91 0.34
C GLY A 145 12.71 -3.50 -0.80
N MET A 146 11.55 -4.00 -0.43
CA MET A 146 10.56 -4.51 -1.37
C MET A 146 9.16 -4.13 -0.89
N SER A 147 8.35 -3.47 -1.73
CA SER A 147 6.93 -3.34 -1.47
C SER A 147 6.17 -4.53 -2.06
N PHE A 148 5.29 -5.11 -1.26
CA PHE A 148 4.62 -6.37 -1.59
C PHE A 148 3.10 -6.21 -1.54
N HIS A 149 2.42 -6.73 -2.58
CA HIS A 149 0.96 -6.66 -2.75
C HIS A 149 0.41 -7.98 -3.31
N ASP A 150 0.68 -9.08 -2.62
CA ASP A 150 0.22 -10.41 -3.04
C ASP A 150 0.01 -11.31 -1.82
N MET A 151 -0.21 -12.60 -2.05
CA MET A 151 -0.52 -13.58 -1.02
C MET A 151 0.71 -13.99 -0.19
N PRO A 152 0.54 -14.30 1.10
CA PRO A 152 1.65 -14.65 2.01
C PRO A 152 2.56 -15.78 1.51
N ALA A 153 2.02 -16.75 0.79
CA ALA A 153 2.80 -17.87 0.25
C ALA A 153 3.91 -17.40 -0.71
N LEU A 154 3.63 -16.42 -1.56
CA LEU A 154 4.63 -15.84 -2.46
C LEU A 154 5.66 -15.01 -1.67
N LEU A 155 5.24 -14.31 -0.62
CA LEU A 155 6.18 -13.58 0.24
C LEU A 155 7.18 -14.54 0.91
N ASP A 156 6.70 -15.68 1.43
CA ASP A 156 7.56 -16.72 2.03
C ASP A 156 8.55 -17.29 1.02
N GLU A 157 8.11 -17.60 -0.21
CA GLU A 157 8.96 -18.06 -1.30
C GLU A 157 10.06 -17.03 -1.65
N ILE A 158 9.69 -15.76 -1.83
CA ILE A 158 10.64 -14.70 -2.17
C ILE A 158 11.67 -14.52 -1.07
N LEU A 159 11.24 -14.50 0.19
CA LEU A 159 12.16 -14.30 1.31
C LEU A 159 13.05 -15.53 1.58
N ALA A 160 12.58 -16.74 1.28
CA ALA A 160 13.42 -17.92 1.32
C ALA A 160 14.58 -17.87 0.31
N GLN A 161 14.34 -17.26 -0.85
CA GLN A 161 15.31 -17.21 -1.95
C GLN A 161 16.16 -15.93 -1.96
N TYR A 162 15.59 -14.78 -1.61
CA TYR A 162 16.22 -13.46 -1.75
C TYR A 162 16.21 -12.62 -0.46
N GLY A 163 15.80 -13.20 0.66
CA GLY A 163 15.70 -12.46 1.90
C GLY A 163 17.02 -11.83 2.35
N ASP A 164 18.17 -12.47 2.10
CA ASP A 164 19.50 -11.97 2.40
C ASP A 164 19.85 -10.68 1.63
N LYS A 165 19.23 -10.46 0.47
CA LYS A 165 19.41 -9.28 -0.38
C LYS A 165 18.52 -8.09 0.01
N LEU A 166 17.58 -8.27 0.94
CA LEU A 166 16.64 -7.27 1.38
C LEU A 166 16.93 -6.83 2.82
N ASP A 167 16.97 -5.52 3.07
CA ASP A 167 17.13 -4.95 4.41
C ASP A 167 15.78 -4.79 5.12
N PHE A 168 14.67 -4.58 4.38
CA PHE A 168 13.34 -4.35 4.94
C PHE A 168 12.23 -4.67 3.93
N LEU A 169 11.00 -4.72 4.42
CA LEU A 169 9.80 -4.87 3.61
C LEU A 169 8.87 -3.67 3.78
N GLN A 170 8.07 -3.37 2.76
CA GLN A 170 6.93 -2.44 2.85
C GLN A 170 5.66 -3.24 2.63
N LEU A 171 4.82 -3.33 3.68
CA LEU A 171 3.61 -4.17 3.71
C LEU A 171 2.37 -3.33 4.02
N GLN A 172 1.23 -3.72 3.45
CA GLN A 172 -0.07 -3.18 3.80
C GLN A 172 -0.51 -3.76 5.15
N VAL A 173 -0.71 -2.88 6.15
CA VAL A 173 -1.11 -3.29 7.50
C VAL A 173 -2.15 -2.32 8.06
N ASN A 174 -3.35 -2.84 8.28
CA ASN A 174 -4.42 -2.16 9.01
C ASN A 174 -5.36 -3.19 9.64
N TYR A 175 -6.21 -2.76 10.56
CA TYR A 175 -7.04 -3.67 11.34
C TYR A 175 -8.19 -4.33 10.55
N VAL A 176 -8.61 -3.76 9.41
CA VAL A 176 -9.62 -4.39 8.54
C VAL A 176 -9.00 -5.45 7.63
N ASP A 177 -7.78 -5.22 7.12
CA ASP A 177 -7.08 -6.19 6.27
C ASP A 177 -6.34 -7.27 7.06
N TRP A 178 -6.47 -7.26 8.39
CA TRP A 178 -5.67 -8.10 9.29
C TRP A 178 -5.76 -9.59 8.96
N ASP A 179 -6.99 -10.10 8.80
CA ASP A 179 -7.29 -11.49 8.46
C ASP A 179 -8.09 -11.63 7.14
N GLN A 180 -8.26 -10.54 6.39
CA GLN A 180 -8.98 -10.59 5.13
C GLN A 180 -8.24 -11.43 4.08
N PRO A 181 -8.94 -12.37 3.38
CA PRO A 181 -8.32 -13.38 2.52
C PRO A 181 -7.61 -12.83 1.27
N ASN A 182 -7.75 -11.54 0.99
CA ASN A 182 -7.11 -10.88 -0.16
C ASN A 182 -5.83 -10.11 0.20
N VAL A 183 -5.53 -9.92 1.50
CA VAL A 183 -4.33 -9.22 1.97
C VAL A 183 -3.57 -10.03 3.01
N GLU A 184 -4.30 -10.60 4.01
CA GLU A 184 -3.74 -11.38 5.12
C GLU A 184 -2.55 -10.68 5.80
N SER A 185 -2.74 -9.41 6.20
CA SER A 185 -1.67 -8.57 6.78
C SER A 185 -0.95 -9.25 7.93
N ARG A 186 -1.67 -9.97 8.81
CA ARG A 186 -1.10 -10.71 9.93
C ARG A 186 -0.09 -11.76 9.47
N ARG A 187 -0.48 -12.59 8.49
CA ARG A 187 0.40 -13.65 7.97
C ARG A 187 1.62 -13.09 7.26
N CYS A 188 1.46 -11.98 6.51
CA CYS A 188 2.60 -11.30 5.90
C CYS A 188 3.58 -10.79 6.95
N LEU A 189 3.10 -10.23 8.07
CA LEU A 189 3.95 -9.79 9.19
C LEU A 189 4.62 -10.97 9.90
N GLU A 190 3.93 -12.09 10.10
CA GLU A 190 4.50 -13.31 10.67
C GLU A 190 5.65 -13.86 9.82
N ILE A 191 5.49 -13.83 8.49
CA ILE A 191 6.55 -14.22 7.53
C ILE A 191 7.72 -13.23 7.59
N ALA A 192 7.45 -11.91 7.59
CA ALA A 192 8.51 -10.92 7.74
C ALA A 192 9.35 -11.17 9.01
N ARG A 193 8.71 -11.48 10.15
CA ARG A 193 9.40 -11.82 11.41
C ARG A 193 10.19 -13.13 11.32
N LYS A 194 9.63 -14.16 10.66
CA LYS A 194 10.35 -15.44 10.42
C LYS A 194 11.70 -15.19 9.75
N TYR A 195 11.76 -14.27 8.82
CA TYR A 195 13.00 -13.89 8.11
C TYR A 195 13.71 -12.67 8.72
N GLN A 196 13.30 -12.22 9.90
CA GLN A 196 13.89 -11.08 10.64
C GLN A 196 13.94 -9.79 9.81
N LYS A 197 12.89 -9.54 8.99
CA LYS A 197 12.79 -8.34 8.19
C LYS A 197 11.98 -7.28 8.90
N PRO A 198 12.56 -6.09 9.17
CA PRO A 198 11.81 -4.95 9.65
C PRO A 198 10.78 -4.51 8.60
N VAL A 199 9.65 -4.01 9.06
CA VAL A 199 8.52 -3.64 8.20
C VAL A 199 8.25 -2.15 8.27
N ILE A 200 8.17 -1.52 7.10
CA ILE A 200 7.57 -0.21 6.91
C ILE A 200 6.11 -0.45 6.50
N VAL A 201 5.17 0.15 7.22
CA VAL A 201 3.75 -0.02 6.93
C VAL A 201 3.28 0.98 5.89
N MET A 202 2.61 0.49 4.86
CA MET A 202 1.81 1.28 3.93
C MET A 202 0.31 1.01 4.15
N GLU A 203 -0.55 1.91 3.70
CA GLU A 203 -2.01 1.81 3.80
C GLU A 203 -2.55 1.61 5.24
N PRO A 204 -1.99 2.25 6.29
CA PRO A 204 -2.49 2.08 7.65
C PRO A 204 -3.95 2.54 7.79
N CYS A 205 -4.34 3.58 7.05
CA CYS A 205 -5.72 4.08 6.98
C CYS A 205 -6.51 3.54 5.78
N LYS A 206 -6.00 2.52 5.07
CA LYS A 206 -6.68 1.87 3.93
C LYS A 206 -7.20 2.90 2.90
N GLY A 207 -6.29 3.73 2.38
CA GLY A 207 -6.65 4.78 1.40
C GLY A 207 -7.57 5.87 1.93
N GLY A 208 -7.72 6.00 3.25
CA GLY A 208 -8.64 6.94 3.91
C GLY A 208 -9.97 6.32 4.35
N THR A 209 -10.24 5.06 4.00
CA THR A 209 -11.47 4.34 4.43
C THR A 209 -11.61 4.33 5.94
N LEU A 210 -10.51 4.11 6.67
CA LEU A 210 -10.52 4.03 8.13
C LEU A 210 -10.55 5.39 8.84
N VAL A 211 -10.58 6.47 8.09
CA VAL A 211 -10.83 7.83 8.61
C VAL A 211 -12.33 8.16 8.58
N ARG A 212 -13.07 7.60 7.62
CA ARG A 212 -14.52 7.82 7.41
C ARG A 212 -15.27 6.54 7.71
N LEU A 213 -15.55 6.32 8.98
CA LEU A 213 -16.21 5.11 9.47
C LEU A 213 -17.74 5.25 9.47
N PRO A 214 -18.50 4.14 9.44
CA PRO A 214 -19.90 4.13 9.84
C PRO A 214 -20.06 4.75 11.24
N ALA A 215 -21.17 5.47 11.46
CA ALA A 215 -21.39 6.21 12.70
C ALA A 215 -21.23 5.34 13.96
N GLU A 216 -21.79 4.14 13.95
CA GLU A 216 -21.70 3.19 15.06
C GLU A 216 -20.22 2.79 15.34
N ALA A 217 -19.43 2.50 14.31
CA ALA A 217 -18.01 2.17 14.47
C ALA A 217 -17.22 3.36 15.02
N GLN A 218 -17.51 4.57 14.53
CA GLN A 218 -16.90 5.79 15.03
C GLN A 218 -17.26 6.05 16.50
N ASP A 219 -18.50 5.83 16.88
CA ASP A 219 -18.96 6.01 18.26
C ASP A 219 -18.27 5.05 19.23
N LEU A 220 -18.05 3.79 18.83
CA LEU A 220 -17.27 2.83 19.62
C LEU A 220 -15.86 3.30 19.91
N LEU A 221 -15.17 3.80 18.87
CA LEU A 221 -13.80 4.32 19.01
C LEU A 221 -13.76 5.57 19.89
N ARG A 222 -14.70 6.52 19.66
CA ARG A 222 -14.78 7.78 20.40
C ARG A 222 -15.13 7.57 21.89
N GLN A 223 -16.01 6.62 22.22
CA GLN A 223 -16.33 6.29 23.62
C GLN A 223 -15.11 5.74 24.37
N ALA A 224 -14.27 4.95 23.71
CA ALA A 224 -13.07 4.40 24.32
C ALA A 224 -11.94 5.45 24.50
N ARG A 225 -11.76 6.33 23.50
CA ARG A 225 -10.76 7.42 23.52
C ARG A 225 -11.32 8.67 22.87
N PRO A 226 -11.97 9.57 23.64
CA PRO A 226 -12.67 10.74 23.10
C PRO A 226 -11.81 11.68 22.28
N GLU A 227 -10.52 11.83 22.65
CA GLU A 227 -9.57 12.75 22.00
C GLU A 227 -8.83 12.13 20.81
N ALA A 228 -9.02 10.81 20.56
CA ALA A 228 -8.32 10.12 19.49
C ALA A 228 -9.08 10.23 18.16
N SER A 229 -8.41 10.65 17.11
CA SER A 229 -8.97 10.60 15.75
C SER A 229 -9.09 9.15 15.24
N ASN A 230 -9.97 8.91 14.27
CA ASN A 230 -10.05 7.60 13.60
C ASN A 230 -8.71 7.22 12.95
N ALA A 231 -7.97 8.20 12.42
CA ALA A 231 -6.64 7.98 11.85
C ALA A 231 -5.65 7.51 12.93
N SER A 232 -5.66 8.11 14.13
CA SER A 232 -4.78 7.73 15.22
C SER A 232 -4.99 6.28 15.67
N TRP A 233 -6.23 5.78 15.69
CA TRP A 233 -6.53 4.38 15.97
C TRP A 233 -5.87 3.44 14.95
N ALA A 234 -5.99 3.76 13.66
CA ALA A 234 -5.40 2.96 12.57
C ALA A 234 -3.85 3.00 12.59
N MET A 235 -3.28 4.18 12.82
CA MET A 235 -1.83 4.38 12.93
C MET A 235 -1.26 3.63 14.14
N ARG A 236 -1.88 3.77 15.30
CA ARG A 236 -1.47 3.08 16.54
C ARG A 236 -1.58 1.57 16.38
N PHE A 237 -2.66 1.06 15.75
CA PHE A 237 -2.78 -0.37 15.47
C PHE A 237 -1.58 -0.88 14.65
N ALA A 238 -1.29 -0.22 13.55
CA ALA A 238 -0.19 -0.60 12.67
C ALA A 238 1.18 -0.50 13.37
N ALA A 239 1.43 0.60 14.08
CA ALA A 239 2.67 0.83 14.79
C ALA A 239 2.90 -0.12 15.99
N SER A 240 1.81 -0.66 16.57
CA SER A 240 1.91 -1.61 17.68
C SER A 240 2.29 -3.03 17.26
N GLN A 241 2.33 -3.31 15.96
CA GLN A 241 2.63 -4.67 15.51
C GLN A 241 4.13 -4.99 15.62
N PRO A 242 4.49 -6.16 16.16
CA PRO A 242 5.89 -6.55 16.30
C PRO A 242 6.62 -6.60 14.96
N GLY A 243 7.80 -5.98 14.88
CA GLY A 243 8.62 -5.90 13.67
C GLY A 243 8.35 -4.68 12.79
N VAL A 244 7.33 -3.88 13.10
CA VAL A 244 7.08 -2.60 12.44
C VAL A 244 8.07 -1.56 12.97
N VAL A 245 8.76 -0.89 12.04
CA VAL A 245 9.77 0.14 12.37
C VAL A 245 9.40 1.52 11.86
N CYS A 246 8.44 1.61 10.94
CA CYS A 246 7.95 2.88 10.39
C CYS A 246 6.52 2.71 9.87
N VAL A 247 5.70 3.75 10.01
CA VAL A 247 4.35 3.80 9.42
C VAL A 247 4.26 5.00 8.49
N LEU A 248 3.80 4.78 7.25
CA LEU A 248 3.64 5.83 6.24
C LEU A 248 2.22 6.39 6.25
N SER A 249 2.09 7.69 6.09
CA SER A 249 0.82 8.34 5.81
C SER A 249 0.89 9.30 4.62
N GLY A 250 -0.07 9.18 3.71
CA GLY A 250 -0.33 10.20 2.71
C GLY A 250 -1.19 11.31 3.33
N MET A 251 -0.63 12.51 3.46
CA MET A 251 -1.27 13.66 4.09
C MET A 251 -1.38 14.79 3.06
N ASN A 252 -2.51 15.46 3.02
CA ASN A 252 -2.78 16.56 2.08
C ASN A 252 -3.35 17.82 2.74
N THR A 253 -3.42 17.84 4.08
CA THR A 253 -3.74 19.04 4.88
C THR A 253 -2.81 19.15 6.10
N LEU A 254 -2.63 20.37 6.60
CA LEU A 254 -1.81 20.63 7.80
C LEU A 254 -2.39 19.97 9.06
N GLU A 255 -3.73 19.88 9.14
CA GLU A 255 -4.41 19.20 10.25
C GLU A 255 -4.05 17.71 10.30
N GLN A 256 -3.98 17.04 9.13
CA GLN A 256 -3.55 15.64 9.05
C GLN A 256 -2.09 15.46 9.48
N VAL A 257 -1.21 16.40 9.09
CA VAL A 257 0.18 16.38 9.54
C VAL A 257 0.26 16.54 11.06
N ALA A 258 -0.48 17.49 11.63
CA ALA A 258 -0.48 17.76 13.06
C ALA A 258 -1.04 16.57 13.87
N ASP A 259 -2.17 15.99 13.45
CA ASP A 259 -2.82 14.86 14.13
C ASP A 259 -1.94 13.60 14.11
N ASN A 260 -1.43 13.24 12.94
CA ASN A 260 -0.57 12.07 12.79
C ASN A 260 0.77 12.26 13.52
N ALA A 261 1.39 13.43 13.40
CA ALA A 261 2.63 13.74 14.13
C ALA A 261 2.42 13.68 15.64
N ASN A 262 1.31 14.20 16.16
CA ASN A 262 0.95 14.09 17.57
C ASN A 262 0.84 12.63 18.02
N THR A 263 0.20 11.78 17.21
CA THR A 263 0.06 10.34 17.48
C THR A 263 1.41 9.65 17.64
N PHE A 264 2.41 9.97 16.79
CA PHE A 264 3.74 9.33 16.85
C PHE A 264 4.67 9.97 17.89
N ARG A 265 4.56 11.26 18.16
CA ARG A 265 5.33 11.93 19.22
C ARG A 265 4.92 11.47 20.62
N HIS A 266 3.66 11.14 20.79
CA HIS A 266 3.07 10.63 22.03
C HIS A 266 2.57 9.19 21.85
N PHE A 267 3.37 8.37 21.17
CA PHE A 267 2.97 7.02 20.80
C PHE A 267 2.69 6.16 22.04
N GLU A 268 1.47 5.69 22.08
CA GLU A 268 1.01 4.67 23.03
C GLU A 268 0.62 3.41 22.26
N PRO A 269 1.22 2.26 22.56
CA PRO A 269 0.82 1.00 21.94
C PRO A 269 -0.68 0.68 22.18
N ILE A 270 -1.27 -0.07 21.25
CA ILE A 270 -2.61 -0.62 21.40
C ILE A 270 -2.64 -1.59 22.59
N THR A 271 -3.55 -1.35 23.55
CA THR A 271 -3.78 -2.25 24.68
C THR A 271 -4.72 -3.40 24.31
N PRO A 272 -4.85 -4.48 25.12
CA PRO A 272 -5.88 -5.51 24.91
C PRO A 272 -7.30 -4.94 24.87
N GLU A 273 -7.59 -3.92 25.69
CA GLU A 273 -8.89 -3.22 25.72
C GLU A 273 -9.11 -2.44 24.43
N ASP A 274 -8.11 -1.70 23.95
CA ASP A 274 -8.14 -1.02 22.65
C ASP A 274 -8.40 -2.03 21.51
N LEU A 275 -7.72 -3.18 21.55
CA LEU A 275 -7.90 -4.23 20.54
C LEU A 275 -9.32 -4.77 20.53
N ALA A 276 -9.94 -4.96 21.69
CA ALA A 276 -11.33 -5.39 21.78
C ALA A 276 -12.31 -4.36 21.19
N VAL A 277 -12.03 -3.06 21.35
CA VAL A 277 -12.82 -1.98 20.74
C VAL A 277 -12.63 -2.00 19.21
N ILE A 278 -11.39 -2.11 18.72
CA ILE A 278 -11.08 -2.22 17.30
C ILE A 278 -11.82 -3.42 16.66
N GLN A 279 -11.84 -4.59 17.32
CA GLN A 279 -12.54 -5.76 16.82
C GLN A 279 -14.06 -5.52 16.68
N LYS A 280 -14.68 -4.85 17.65
CA LYS A 280 -16.10 -4.46 17.55
C LYS A 280 -16.34 -3.47 16.41
N ALA A 281 -15.51 -2.45 16.30
CA ALA A 281 -15.60 -1.48 15.21
C ALA A 281 -15.39 -2.13 13.83
N THR A 282 -14.45 -3.08 13.71
CA THR A 282 -14.23 -3.86 12.50
C THR A 282 -15.46 -4.68 12.12
N ALA A 283 -16.10 -5.34 13.07
CA ALA A 283 -17.33 -6.11 12.83
C ALA A 283 -18.46 -5.20 12.28
N VAL A 284 -18.63 -3.98 12.83
CA VAL A 284 -19.59 -2.99 12.31
C VAL A 284 -19.22 -2.58 10.89
N ILE A 285 -17.93 -2.32 10.62
CA ILE A 285 -17.45 -1.95 9.27
C ILE A 285 -17.75 -3.08 8.28
N GLU A 286 -17.56 -4.33 8.65
CA GLU A 286 -17.82 -5.50 7.81
C GLU A 286 -19.31 -5.72 7.55
N GLN A 287 -20.17 -5.52 8.54
CA GLN A 287 -21.63 -5.59 8.38
C GLN A 287 -22.19 -4.53 7.42
N ASN A 288 -21.55 -3.37 7.33
CA ASN A 288 -21.90 -2.30 6.42
C ASN A 288 -21.23 -2.45 5.04
N THR A 289 -21.04 -3.68 4.57
CA THR A 289 -20.45 -3.96 3.25
C THR A 289 -21.52 -4.21 2.20
N PRO A 290 -21.33 -3.75 0.94
CA PRO A 290 -22.26 -4.01 -0.16
C PRO A 290 -22.48 -5.49 -0.45
N ILE A 291 -21.44 -6.32 -0.31
CA ILE A 291 -21.54 -7.77 -0.50
C ILE A 291 -21.23 -8.46 0.83
N PRO A 292 -22.23 -9.01 1.55
CA PRO A 292 -22.03 -9.62 2.87
C PRO A 292 -21.44 -11.03 2.75
N CYS A 293 -20.30 -11.16 2.07
CA CYS A 293 -19.58 -12.42 1.91
C CYS A 293 -18.73 -12.73 3.14
N THR A 294 -18.91 -13.94 3.71
CA THR A 294 -18.16 -14.40 4.89
C THR A 294 -16.81 -15.03 4.57
N GLY A 295 -16.41 -15.10 3.28
CA GLY A 295 -15.13 -15.67 2.88
C GLY A 295 -15.00 -17.20 3.01
N CYS A 296 -16.09 -17.93 3.24
CA CYS A 296 -16.09 -19.38 3.54
C CYS A 296 -15.55 -20.28 2.41
N GLY A 297 -15.45 -19.80 1.16
CA GLY A 297 -14.85 -20.50 0.02
C GLY A 297 -15.69 -21.61 -0.65
N TYR A 298 -16.87 -21.99 -0.12
CA TYR A 298 -17.67 -23.08 -0.72
C TYR A 298 -18.03 -22.83 -2.20
N CYS A 299 -18.17 -21.58 -2.60
CA CYS A 299 -18.49 -21.19 -3.97
C CYS A 299 -17.35 -21.42 -4.97
N THR A 300 -16.10 -21.53 -4.53
CA THR A 300 -14.93 -21.68 -5.39
C THR A 300 -14.76 -23.14 -5.86
N HIS A 301 -15.03 -24.11 -5.00
CA HIS A 301 -14.80 -25.54 -5.30
C HIS A 301 -15.61 -26.07 -6.51
N GLY A 302 -16.75 -25.45 -6.79
CA GLY A 302 -17.61 -25.86 -7.91
C GLY A 302 -17.57 -24.89 -9.10
N CYS A 303 -16.70 -23.89 -9.09
CA CYS A 303 -16.64 -22.91 -10.18
C CYS A 303 -15.87 -23.47 -11.39
N PRO A 304 -16.52 -23.70 -12.56
CA PRO A 304 -15.84 -24.28 -13.73
C PRO A 304 -14.84 -23.32 -14.38
N LYS A 305 -14.81 -22.07 -13.93
CA LYS A 305 -13.88 -21.03 -14.38
C LYS A 305 -12.84 -20.67 -13.32
N ASP A 306 -12.79 -21.42 -12.22
CA ASP A 306 -11.86 -21.20 -11.11
C ASP A 306 -11.81 -19.73 -10.62
N ILE A 307 -12.98 -19.06 -10.56
CA ILE A 307 -13.05 -17.66 -10.14
C ILE A 307 -12.83 -17.55 -8.64
N ALA A 308 -11.92 -16.69 -8.23
CA ALA A 308 -11.59 -16.41 -6.82
C ALA A 308 -12.69 -15.51 -6.17
N ILE A 309 -13.94 -16.02 -6.11
CA ILE A 309 -15.14 -15.26 -5.77
C ILE A 309 -15.02 -14.50 -4.46
N PRO A 310 -14.62 -15.11 -3.29
CA PRO A 310 -14.54 -14.40 -2.03
C PRO A 310 -13.51 -13.28 -2.05
N GLN A 311 -12.36 -13.50 -2.69
CA GLN A 311 -11.31 -12.49 -2.81
C GLN A 311 -11.81 -11.29 -3.64
N TYR A 312 -12.47 -11.54 -4.76
CA TYR A 312 -13.03 -10.45 -5.58
C TYR A 312 -14.12 -9.67 -4.88
N PHE A 313 -14.96 -10.32 -4.08
CA PHE A 313 -15.97 -9.65 -3.26
C PHE A 313 -15.33 -8.79 -2.17
N ALA A 314 -14.28 -9.28 -1.51
CA ALA A 314 -13.52 -8.50 -0.54
C ALA A 314 -12.88 -7.25 -1.18
N LEU A 315 -12.31 -7.38 -2.39
CA LEU A 315 -11.77 -6.24 -3.16
C LEU A 315 -12.84 -5.22 -3.53
N TYR A 316 -14.00 -5.68 -4.00
CA TYR A 316 -15.15 -4.81 -4.31
C TYR A 316 -15.64 -4.05 -3.07
N ASN A 317 -15.84 -4.74 -1.95
CA ASN A 317 -16.24 -4.13 -0.70
C ASN A 317 -15.25 -3.08 -0.21
N ASN A 318 -13.96 -3.33 -0.41
CA ASN A 318 -12.92 -2.37 -0.10
C ASN A 318 -12.95 -1.16 -1.03
N LEU A 319 -13.14 -1.39 -2.32
CA LEU A 319 -13.22 -0.32 -3.33
C LEU A 319 -14.42 0.60 -3.10
N SER A 320 -15.59 0.04 -2.77
CA SER A 320 -16.83 0.81 -2.53
C SER A 320 -16.72 1.83 -1.41
N ARG A 321 -15.74 1.65 -0.51
CA ARG A 321 -15.44 2.54 0.62
C ARG A 321 -14.33 3.53 0.34
N THR A 322 -13.60 3.37 -0.78
CA THR A 322 -12.46 4.21 -1.14
C THR A 322 -12.91 5.43 -1.91
N THR A 323 -12.47 6.61 -1.51
CA THR A 323 -12.68 7.85 -2.27
C THR A 323 -11.38 8.21 -2.98
N GLY A 324 -11.40 8.29 -4.31
CA GLY A 324 -10.23 8.69 -5.12
C GLY A 324 -10.09 7.87 -6.40
N SER A 325 -9.22 8.33 -7.30
CA SER A 325 -8.99 7.75 -8.62
C SER A 325 -8.12 6.49 -8.61
N PHE A 326 -7.32 6.28 -7.56
CA PHE A 326 -6.44 5.12 -7.41
C PHE A 326 -6.84 4.26 -6.22
N SER A 327 -6.82 2.93 -6.43
CA SER A 327 -6.98 1.95 -5.35
C SER A 327 -6.01 0.79 -5.54
N SER A 328 -5.31 0.40 -4.45
CA SER A 328 -4.48 -0.80 -4.40
C SER A 328 -5.27 -2.08 -4.72
N GLN A 329 -6.60 -2.03 -4.61
CA GLN A 329 -7.48 -3.17 -4.90
C GLN A 329 -7.34 -3.69 -6.34
N ALA A 330 -7.08 -2.79 -7.31
CA ALA A 330 -6.83 -3.20 -8.69
C ALA A 330 -5.52 -4.00 -8.84
N VAL A 331 -4.50 -3.70 -8.04
CA VAL A 331 -3.24 -4.47 -8.03
C VAL A 331 -3.49 -5.90 -7.54
N TYR A 332 -4.20 -6.04 -6.42
CA TYR A 332 -4.57 -7.36 -5.89
C TYR A 332 -5.46 -8.14 -6.85
N TYR A 333 -6.45 -7.46 -7.45
CA TYR A 333 -7.31 -8.10 -8.47
C TYR A 333 -6.49 -8.69 -9.61
N ASN A 334 -5.59 -7.92 -10.20
CA ASN A 334 -4.74 -8.36 -11.29
C ASN A 334 -3.84 -9.54 -10.89
N ASN A 335 -3.25 -9.51 -9.69
CA ASN A 335 -2.42 -10.59 -9.18
C ASN A 335 -3.21 -11.89 -8.98
N ILE A 336 -4.44 -11.80 -8.43
CA ILE A 336 -5.34 -12.94 -8.26
C ILE A 336 -5.76 -13.49 -9.63
N ALA A 337 -6.12 -12.62 -10.59
CA ALA A 337 -6.58 -13.00 -11.92
C ALA A 337 -5.51 -13.68 -12.79
N LEU A 338 -4.23 -13.64 -12.39
CA LEU A 338 -3.17 -14.43 -13.05
C LEU A 338 -3.18 -15.90 -12.65
N ARG A 339 -3.77 -16.23 -11.51
CA ARG A 339 -3.83 -17.61 -10.97
C ARG A 339 -5.22 -18.20 -11.06
N HIS A 340 -6.24 -17.35 -11.18
CA HIS A 340 -7.66 -17.70 -11.18
C HIS A 340 -8.40 -17.03 -12.34
N GLY A 341 -9.59 -17.52 -12.66
CA GLY A 341 -10.47 -16.86 -13.63
C GLY A 341 -10.86 -15.46 -13.17
N LYS A 342 -11.00 -14.54 -14.11
CA LYS A 342 -11.52 -13.19 -13.87
C LYS A 342 -12.99 -13.21 -13.51
N ALA A 343 -13.49 -12.14 -12.89
CA ALA A 343 -14.93 -11.99 -12.65
C ALA A 343 -15.73 -12.01 -13.96
N SER A 344 -15.17 -11.41 -15.05
CA SER A 344 -15.76 -11.43 -16.39
C SER A 344 -15.81 -12.81 -17.06
N ASP A 345 -15.04 -13.80 -16.59
CA ASP A 345 -15.09 -15.18 -17.10
C ASP A 345 -16.33 -15.95 -16.62
N CYS A 346 -17.18 -15.34 -15.77
CA CYS A 346 -18.35 -15.95 -15.22
C CYS A 346 -19.37 -16.30 -16.33
N ILE A 347 -19.70 -17.58 -16.44
CA ILE A 347 -20.68 -18.10 -17.43
C ILE A 347 -22.12 -18.15 -16.91
N GLY A 348 -22.37 -17.65 -15.68
CA GLY A 348 -23.72 -17.60 -15.11
C GLY A 348 -24.33 -18.96 -14.74
N CYS A 349 -23.53 -20.01 -14.50
CA CYS A 349 -24.03 -21.37 -14.21
C CYS A 349 -24.66 -21.52 -12.81
N LYS A 350 -24.52 -20.55 -11.92
CA LYS A 350 -25.09 -20.47 -10.55
C LYS A 350 -24.71 -21.61 -9.60
N GLN A 351 -23.65 -22.37 -9.89
CA GLN A 351 -23.18 -23.40 -8.97
C GLN A 351 -22.71 -22.79 -7.65
N CYS A 352 -22.05 -21.63 -7.72
CA CYS A 352 -21.59 -20.84 -6.58
C CYS A 352 -22.77 -20.35 -5.69
N GLU A 353 -23.91 -19.95 -6.30
CA GLU A 353 -25.10 -19.51 -5.56
C GLU A 353 -25.74 -20.67 -4.79
N ARG A 354 -25.82 -21.86 -5.40
CA ARG A 354 -26.33 -23.06 -4.73
C ARG A 354 -25.44 -23.52 -3.57
N ALA A 355 -24.14 -23.30 -3.66
CA ALA A 355 -23.19 -23.67 -2.62
C ALA A 355 -23.03 -22.60 -1.53
N CYS A 356 -23.58 -21.40 -1.73
CA CYS A 356 -23.39 -20.28 -0.81
C CYS A 356 -24.29 -20.42 0.44
N PRO A 357 -23.74 -20.57 1.66
CA PRO A 357 -24.54 -20.63 2.88
C PRO A 357 -25.25 -19.31 3.23
N GLN A 358 -24.81 -18.20 2.63
CA GLN A 358 -25.43 -16.88 2.79
C GLN A 358 -26.46 -16.56 1.71
N HIS A 359 -26.71 -17.49 0.78
CA HIS A 359 -27.65 -17.33 -0.32
C HIS A 359 -27.44 -16.09 -1.16
N LEU A 360 -26.17 -15.71 -1.38
CA LEU A 360 -25.81 -14.53 -2.16
C LEU A 360 -26.07 -14.72 -3.65
N GLU A 361 -26.51 -13.65 -4.33
CA GLU A 361 -26.63 -13.59 -5.79
C GLU A 361 -25.24 -13.41 -6.45
N VAL A 362 -24.40 -14.44 -6.30
CA VAL A 362 -22.97 -14.40 -6.64
C VAL A 362 -22.74 -13.95 -8.08
N THR A 363 -23.55 -14.44 -9.03
CA THR A 363 -23.39 -14.09 -10.46
C THR A 363 -23.75 -12.64 -10.76
N ALA A 364 -24.67 -12.04 -10.00
CA ALA A 364 -24.98 -10.62 -10.09
C ALA A 364 -23.82 -9.77 -9.50
N PHE A 365 -23.37 -10.10 -8.30
CA PHE A 365 -22.24 -9.40 -7.68
C PHE A 365 -20.92 -9.51 -8.47
N LEU A 366 -20.68 -10.61 -9.19
CA LEU A 366 -19.53 -10.68 -10.09
C LEU A 366 -19.61 -9.67 -11.24
N LYS A 367 -20.81 -9.34 -11.74
CA LYS A 367 -20.98 -8.26 -12.72
C LYS A 367 -20.65 -6.89 -12.12
N ASP A 368 -21.05 -6.64 -10.86
CA ASP A 368 -20.70 -5.40 -10.17
C ASP A 368 -19.18 -5.28 -9.99
N VAL A 369 -18.48 -6.39 -9.70
CA VAL A 369 -17.02 -6.45 -9.66
C VAL A 369 -16.41 -6.07 -11.01
N VAL A 370 -16.93 -6.63 -12.11
CA VAL A 370 -16.47 -6.30 -13.49
C VAL A 370 -16.60 -4.80 -13.77
N GLU A 371 -17.78 -4.23 -13.50
CA GLU A 371 -18.02 -2.80 -13.71
C GLU A 371 -17.09 -1.91 -12.86
N ALA A 372 -16.90 -2.29 -11.61
CA ALA A 372 -16.15 -1.48 -10.66
C ALA A 372 -14.64 -1.63 -10.77
N ILE A 373 -14.12 -2.79 -11.17
CA ILE A 373 -12.68 -3.08 -11.17
C ILE A 373 -12.13 -3.28 -12.58
N GLU A 374 -12.76 -4.14 -13.42
CA GLU A 374 -12.18 -4.47 -14.71
C GLU A 374 -12.38 -3.37 -15.77
N LYS A 375 -13.51 -2.67 -15.74
CA LYS A 375 -13.84 -1.62 -16.72
C LYS A 375 -13.31 -0.23 -16.35
N ARG A 376 -12.82 -0.03 -15.13
CA ARG A 376 -12.19 1.24 -14.76
C ARG A 376 -10.71 1.21 -15.10
N PRO A 377 -10.15 2.22 -15.79
CA PRO A 377 -8.72 2.34 -16.02
C PRO A 377 -8.05 2.76 -14.69
N PHE A 378 -7.70 1.77 -13.85
CA PHE A 378 -7.05 2.00 -12.55
C PHE A 378 -5.54 2.27 -12.65
N LEU A 379 -5.00 2.24 -13.85
CA LEU A 379 -3.58 2.45 -14.08
C LEU A 379 -3.45 3.47 -15.21
N PRO A 380 -2.67 4.54 -15.02
CA PRO A 380 -2.27 5.35 -16.16
C PRO A 380 -1.64 4.41 -17.21
N SER A 381 -2.06 4.54 -18.45
CA SER A 381 -1.35 3.91 -19.57
C SER A 381 0.13 4.28 -19.45
N SER A 382 1.03 3.30 -19.61
CA SER A 382 2.48 3.57 -19.65
C SER A 382 2.72 4.77 -20.57
N PRO A 383 3.49 5.77 -20.16
CA PRO A 383 3.81 6.89 -21.06
C PRO A 383 4.46 6.32 -22.31
N GLN A 384 4.07 6.86 -23.45
CA GLN A 384 4.89 6.64 -24.65
C GLN A 384 6.29 7.18 -24.34
N PRO A 385 7.36 6.52 -24.85
CA PRO A 385 8.73 7.05 -24.68
C PRO A 385 8.72 8.53 -25.05
N LYS A 386 9.27 9.38 -24.17
CA LYS A 386 9.49 10.79 -24.50
C LYS A 386 10.25 10.76 -25.82
N ALA A 387 9.67 11.30 -26.89
CA ALA A 387 10.39 11.53 -28.13
C ALA A 387 11.58 12.43 -27.77
N ASP A 388 12.77 11.98 -28.15
CA ASP A 388 14.01 12.71 -27.94
C ASP A 388 13.83 14.17 -28.38
N ALA A 389 14.01 15.11 -27.45
CA ALA A 389 14.10 16.54 -27.70
C ALA A 389 15.56 16.97 -27.58
#